data_55db022aee1b35c0cdb03b5376c3e75f
#
_entry.id   55db022aee1b35c0cdb03b5376c3e75f
#
_cell.length_a   1.000
_cell.length_b   1.000
_cell.length_c   1.000
_cell.angle_alpha   90.00
_cell.angle_beta   90.00
_cell.angle_gamma   90.00
#
_symmetry.space_group_name_H-M   'P 1'
#
loop_
_entity.id
_entity.type
_entity.pdbx_description
1 polymer ?
#
loop_
_entity_poly.entity_id
_entity_poly.type
_entity_poly.pdbx_seq_one_letter_code
_entity_poly.pdbx_strand_id
1 'polypeptide(L)'
;AYIKETGDFSILDEQVDFDNDSTKAQPLMEHLKRSFDFTVTHLGPHKLPLIGRADWNDCLNLNCFSAEPGEPFQTTGPSEGPVAESIFIAAMFVKYGKEYAAICRRRGNEEEAVYAEKEVEKVYQAVLDAGWDGEWFLRAYDAAGEKVGSKECEEGKIYIEPQGFCVLAEIGVKEGLAEKALTSVQNILETKYGVVLLQPAYTKYYLNLGEVSSYPPGYKENAGIFCHNNPWISIAETVVGHGNRAFDLYRKICPAYIEAVSYTHLT
;
A
#
# COMPACT_ATOMS: atom_id res chain seq x y z
N ALA A 1 4.60 15.78 0.19
CA ALA A 1 6.01 15.93 0.57
C ALA A 1 6.51 17.36 0.27
N TYR A 2 6.54 17.82 -1.01
CA TYR A 2 7.11 19.11 -1.41
C TYR A 2 6.62 20.29 -0.57
N ILE A 3 5.31 20.48 -0.45
CA ILE A 3 4.71 21.58 0.32
C ILE A 3 5.09 21.52 1.81
N LYS A 4 5.22 20.32 2.38
CA LYS A 4 5.63 20.16 3.80
C LYS A 4 7.06 20.64 4.05
N GLU A 5 7.95 20.41 3.08
CA GLU A 5 9.36 20.76 3.19
C GLU A 5 9.65 22.22 2.83
N THR A 6 8.95 22.76 1.84
CA THR A 6 9.23 24.10 1.28
C THR A 6 8.31 25.19 1.79
N GLY A 7 7.08 24.83 2.23
CA GLY A 7 6.01 25.78 2.50
C GLY A 7 5.44 26.44 1.24
N ASP A 8 5.89 26.05 0.05
CA ASP A 8 5.49 26.63 -1.21
C ASP A 8 4.18 26.04 -1.71
N PHE A 9 3.10 26.80 -1.56
CA PHE A 9 1.77 26.46 -2.07
C PHE A 9 1.56 26.89 -3.52
N SER A 10 2.45 27.73 -4.09
CA SER A 10 2.30 28.21 -5.47
C SER A 10 2.42 27.08 -6.49
N ILE A 11 3.12 25.98 -6.16
CA ILE A 11 3.19 24.76 -6.96
C ILE A 11 1.81 24.23 -7.35
N LEU A 12 0.78 24.45 -6.55
CA LEU A 12 -0.58 23.99 -6.83
C LEU A 12 -1.26 24.71 -7.99
N ASP A 13 -0.74 25.89 -8.37
CA ASP A 13 -1.26 26.70 -9.48
C ASP A 13 -0.50 26.45 -10.79
N GLU A 14 0.60 25.67 -10.75
CA GLU A 14 1.38 25.28 -11.92
C GLU A 14 0.49 24.52 -12.91
N GLN A 15 0.55 24.91 -14.19
CA GLN A 15 -0.20 24.28 -15.25
C GLN A 15 0.51 22.97 -15.66
N VAL A 16 -0.19 21.87 -15.57
CA VAL A 16 0.30 20.54 -15.89
C VAL A 16 -0.61 19.91 -16.94
N ASP A 17 -0.02 19.36 -18.00
CA ASP A 17 -0.74 18.74 -19.09
C ASP A 17 -1.38 17.41 -18.64
N PHE A 18 -2.59 17.12 -19.13
CA PHE A 18 -3.11 15.76 -19.15
C PHE A 18 -2.72 15.06 -20.46
N ASP A 19 -2.23 13.82 -20.38
CA ASP A 19 -1.86 12.98 -21.52
C ASP A 19 -0.82 13.62 -22.45
N ASN A 20 0.07 14.46 -21.94
CA ASN A 20 1.03 15.26 -22.71
C ASN A 20 0.35 16.20 -23.74
N ASP A 21 -0.89 16.59 -23.51
CA ASP A 21 -1.67 17.48 -24.36
C ASP A 21 -1.81 18.85 -23.68
N SER A 22 -1.03 19.83 -24.12
CA SER A 22 -1.01 21.18 -23.53
C SER A 22 -2.35 21.92 -23.66
N THR A 23 -3.23 21.50 -24.57
CA THR A 23 -4.59 22.06 -24.66
C THR A 23 -5.48 21.62 -23.50
N LYS A 24 -5.07 20.62 -22.74
CA LYS A 24 -5.76 20.08 -21.55
C LYS A 24 -5.04 20.44 -20.26
N ALA A 25 -4.08 21.36 -20.29
CA ALA A 25 -3.37 21.78 -19.09
C ALA A 25 -4.33 22.32 -18.02
N GLN A 26 -4.13 21.91 -16.79
CA GLN A 26 -4.88 22.34 -15.61
C GLN A 26 -3.93 22.59 -14.45
N PRO A 27 -4.33 23.37 -13.44
CA PRO A 27 -3.54 23.53 -12.24
C PRO A 27 -3.25 22.18 -11.57
N LEU A 28 -2.08 22.01 -10.97
CA LEU A 28 -1.72 20.80 -10.23
C LEU A 28 -2.79 20.44 -9.16
N MET A 29 -3.44 21.45 -8.56
CA MET A 29 -4.53 21.24 -7.61
C MET A 29 -5.69 20.45 -8.23
N GLU A 30 -6.01 20.67 -9.52
CA GLU A 30 -7.05 19.91 -10.23
C GLU A 30 -6.64 18.45 -10.43
N HIS A 31 -5.36 18.17 -10.68
CA HIS A 31 -4.84 16.80 -10.76
C HIS A 31 -5.00 16.07 -9.42
N LEU A 32 -4.70 16.75 -8.30
CA LEU A 32 -4.91 16.16 -6.97
C LEU A 32 -6.38 15.86 -6.71
N LYS A 33 -7.28 16.80 -7.05
CA LYS A 33 -8.72 16.61 -6.92
C LYS A 33 -9.19 15.41 -7.73
N ARG A 34 -8.81 15.30 -8.99
CA ARG A 34 -9.20 14.17 -9.85
C ARG A 34 -8.69 12.84 -9.34
N SER A 35 -7.46 12.78 -8.83
CA SER A 35 -6.93 11.56 -8.21
C SER A 35 -7.73 11.16 -6.97
N PHE A 36 -8.11 12.13 -6.14
CA PHE A 36 -8.94 11.90 -4.97
C PHE A 36 -10.33 11.38 -5.37
N ASP A 37 -11.02 12.10 -6.26
CA ASP A 37 -12.37 11.76 -6.73
C ASP A 37 -12.40 10.41 -7.48
N PHE A 38 -11.33 10.09 -8.23
CA PHE A 38 -11.22 8.79 -8.89
C PHE A 38 -11.29 7.65 -7.87
N THR A 39 -10.53 7.74 -6.79
CA THR A 39 -10.57 6.71 -5.74
C THR A 39 -11.96 6.61 -5.11
N VAL A 40 -12.58 7.76 -4.76
CA VAL A 40 -13.92 7.79 -4.16
C VAL A 40 -14.99 7.15 -5.06
N THR A 41 -14.85 7.30 -6.38
CA THR A 41 -15.81 6.76 -7.35
C THR A 41 -15.53 5.32 -7.79
N HIS A 42 -14.38 4.76 -7.41
CA HIS A 42 -13.93 3.41 -7.78
C HIS A 42 -13.73 2.54 -6.52
N LEU A 43 -14.83 2.33 -5.79
CA LEU A 43 -14.87 1.46 -4.62
C LEU A 43 -15.56 0.14 -4.96
N GLY A 44 -15.08 -0.93 -4.35
CA GLY A 44 -15.63 -2.26 -4.49
C GLY A 44 -16.72 -2.59 -3.46
N PRO A 45 -17.11 -3.86 -3.36
CA PRO A 45 -18.21 -4.32 -2.49
C PRO A 45 -18.03 -3.98 -1.02
N HIS A 46 -16.79 -3.99 -0.52
CA HIS A 46 -16.46 -3.66 0.87
C HIS A 46 -16.22 -2.17 1.10
N LYS A 47 -16.48 -1.32 0.08
CA LYS A 47 -16.18 0.13 0.08
C LYS A 47 -14.69 0.45 0.23
N LEU A 48 -13.86 -0.48 -0.18
CA LEU A 48 -12.42 -0.32 -0.32
C LEU A 48 -12.09 0.04 -1.78
N PRO A 49 -10.97 0.74 -2.04
CA PRO A 49 -10.57 1.07 -3.42
C PRO A 49 -10.34 -0.18 -4.27
N LEU A 50 -10.88 -0.16 -5.49
CA LEU A 50 -10.61 -1.19 -6.49
C LEU A 50 -9.12 -1.20 -6.85
N ILE A 51 -8.53 -2.40 -6.95
CA ILE A 51 -7.12 -2.55 -7.29
C ILE A 51 -6.82 -2.27 -8.78
N GLY A 52 -7.85 -2.35 -9.63
CA GLY A 52 -7.65 -2.21 -11.07
C GLY A 52 -6.78 -3.34 -11.64
N ARG A 53 -5.76 -2.96 -12.40
CA ARG A 53 -4.79 -3.91 -12.97
C ARG A 53 -3.85 -4.45 -11.90
N ALA A 54 -3.29 -3.55 -11.10
CA ALA A 54 -2.43 -3.83 -9.96
C ALA A 54 -2.33 -2.57 -9.09
N ASP A 55 -1.80 -2.69 -7.88
CA ASP A 55 -1.37 -1.54 -7.09
C ASP A 55 0.16 -1.36 -7.16
N TRP A 56 0.82 -0.97 -6.07
CA TRP A 56 2.28 -0.90 -6.00
C TRP A 56 2.95 -2.24 -6.39
N ASN A 57 2.36 -3.37 -5.99
CA ASN A 57 2.83 -4.68 -6.36
C ASN A 57 2.22 -5.09 -7.72
N ASP A 58 2.89 -4.75 -8.80
CA ASP A 58 2.46 -5.03 -10.17
C ASP A 58 2.45 -6.53 -10.53
N CYS A 59 3.03 -7.36 -9.66
CA CYS A 59 3.01 -8.82 -9.77
C CYS A 59 1.83 -9.47 -9.03
N LEU A 60 1.06 -8.72 -8.25
CA LEU A 60 -0.18 -9.17 -7.61
C LEU A 60 -1.37 -8.87 -8.55
N ASN A 61 -1.75 -9.86 -9.35
CA ASN A 61 -2.64 -9.68 -10.49
C ASN A 61 -4.07 -10.18 -10.20
N LEU A 62 -4.80 -9.48 -9.35
CA LEU A 62 -6.10 -9.93 -8.86
C LEU A 62 -7.26 -9.81 -9.88
N ASN A 63 -7.06 -9.08 -10.98
CA ASN A 63 -8.04 -8.91 -12.07
C ASN A 63 -7.50 -9.32 -13.45
N CYS A 64 -6.22 -9.64 -13.56
CA CYS A 64 -5.56 -9.96 -14.83
C CYS A 64 -4.90 -11.32 -14.70
N PHE A 65 -5.54 -12.36 -15.25
CA PHE A 65 -5.16 -13.75 -15.05
C PHE A 65 -4.33 -14.25 -16.22
N SER A 66 -3.21 -14.91 -15.90
CA SER A 66 -2.42 -15.70 -16.85
C SER A 66 -2.56 -17.18 -16.49
N ALA A 67 -2.88 -18.02 -17.49
CA ALA A 67 -2.99 -19.47 -17.27
C ALA A 67 -1.64 -20.12 -16.95
N GLU A 68 -0.55 -19.52 -17.46
CA GLU A 68 0.81 -20.03 -17.33
C GLU A 68 1.71 -19.08 -16.57
N PRO A 69 2.62 -19.56 -15.70
CA PRO A 69 3.60 -18.73 -15.01
C PRO A 69 4.51 -17.99 -15.98
N GLY A 70 4.77 -16.71 -15.71
CA GLY A 70 5.65 -15.87 -16.54
C GLY A 70 5.01 -15.33 -17.81
N GLU A 71 3.76 -15.62 -18.09
CA GLU A 71 3.00 -15.00 -19.17
C GLU A 71 2.66 -13.54 -18.78
N PRO A 72 2.84 -12.56 -19.69
CA PRO A 72 2.56 -11.17 -19.37
C PRO A 72 1.08 -10.92 -19.03
N PHE A 73 0.78 -10.64 -17.77
CA PHE A 73 -0.59 -10.44 -17.29
C PHE A 73 -1.33 -9.29 -17.99
N GLN A 74 -0.60 -8.28 -18.49
CA GLN A 74 -1.16 -7.14 -19.20
C GLN A 74 -1.87 -7.51 -20.50
N THR A 75 -1.57 -8.69 -21.06
CA THR A 75 -2.13 -9.16 -22.31
C THR A 75 -3.16 -10.26 -22.16
N THR A 76 -3.36 -10.80 -20.94
CA THR A 76 -4.12 -12.02 -20.70
C THR A 76 -5.42 -11.84 -19.95
N GLY A 77 -5.63 -10.71 -19.29
CA GLY A 77 -6.82 -10.51 -18.48
C GLY A 77 -7.37 -9.10 -18.56
N PRO A 78 -8.49 -8.81 -17.87
CA PRO A 78 -9.04 -7.47 -17.80
C PRO A 78 -8.08 -6.52 -17.08
N SER A 79 -8.00 -5.29 -17.55
CA SER A 79 -7.21 -4.23 -16.90
C SER A 79 -7.90 -3.65 -15.66
N GLU A 80 -9.22 -3.83 -15.56
CA GLU A 80 -10.06 -3.36 -14.47
C GLU A 80 -10.98 -4.48 -14.02
N GLY A 81 -11.23 -4.55 -12.72
CA GLY A 81 -12.16 -5.50 -12.14
C GLY A 81 -13.12 -4.81 -11.17
N PRO A 82 -14.38 -5.24 -11.14
CA PRO A 82 -15.40 -4.60 -10.32
C PRO A 82 -15.37 -5.02 -8.84
N VAL A 83 -14.54 -5.99 -8.46
CA VAL A 83 -14.61 -6.64 -7.16
C VAL A 83 -13.29 -6.63 -6.40
N ALA A 84 -12.16 -6.87 -7.07
CA ALA A 84 -10.87 -6.92 -6.39
C ALA A 84 -10.51 -5.58 -5.76
N GLU A 85 -10.22 -5.58 -4.46
CA GLU A 85 -10.03 -4.40 -3.63
C GLU A 85 -8.68 -4.43 -2.91
N SER A 86 -8.06 -3.27 -2.70
CA SER A 86 -6.77 -3.17 -2.02
C SER A 86 -6.86 -2.44 -0.68
N ILE A 87 -6.52 -3.14 0.41
CA ILE A 87 -6.40 -2.55 1.75
C ILE A 87 -5.19 -1.60 1.80
N PHE A 88 -4.13 -1.92 1.09
CA PHE A 88 -2.96 -1.05 1.00
C PHE A 88 -3.29 0.30 0.35
N ILE A 89 -4.02 0.31 -0.78
CA ILE A 89 -4.48 1.55 -1.42
C ILE A 89 -5.47 2.30 -0.52
N ALA A 90 -6.35 1.59 0.20
CA ALA A 90 -7.24 2.21 1.17
C ALA A 90 -6.46 2.97 2.26
N ALA A 91 -5.41 2.36 2.80
CA ALA A 91 -4.55 3.02 3.77
C ALA A 91 -3.81 4.24 3.20
N MET A 92 -3.30 4.14 1.96
CA MET A 92 -2.72 5.29 1.25
C MET A 92 -3.74 6.41 1.06
N PHE A 93 -4.97 6.07 0.64
CA PHE A 93 -6.05 7.04 0.48
C PHE A 93 -6.37 7.76 1.80
N VAL A 94 -6.49 7.03 2.91
CA VAL A 94 -6.74 7.62 4.23
C VAL A 94 -5.61 8.56 4.64
N LYS A 95 -4.36 8.14 4.47
CA LYS A 95 -3.19 8.95 4.82
C LYS A 95 -3.13 10.25 4.00
N TYR A 96 -3.13 10.13 2.68
CA TYR A 96 -2.94 11.28 1.79
C TYR A 96 -4.22 12.08 1.59
N GLY A 97 -5.38 11.50 1.79
CA GLY A 97 -6.66 12.21 1.81
C GLY A 97 -6.77 13.20 2.97
N LYS A 98 -6.26 12.84 4.16
CA LYS A 98 -6.11 13.79 5.28
C LYS A 98 -5.22 14.98 4.90
N GLU A 99 -4.13 14.73 4.17
CA GLU A 99 -3.22 15.78 3.70
C GLU A 99 -3.89 16.65 2.62
N TYR A 100 -4.67 16.03 1.71
CA TYR A 100 -5.46 16.74 0.70
C TYR A 100 -6.50 17.66 1.34
N ALA A 101 -7.26 17.19 2.32
CA ALA A 101 -8.21 18.00 3.08
C ALA A 101 -7.52 19.21 3.75
N ALA A 102 -6.34 19.00 4.35
CA ALA A 102 -5.54 20.07 4.95
C ALA A 102 -5.07 21.11 3.91
N ILE A 103 -4.68 20.69 2.71
CA ILE A 103 -4.33 21.57 1.59
C ILE A 103 -5.56 22.38 1.15
N CYS A 104 -6.71 21.75 0.97
CA CYS A 104 -7.96 22.44 0.60
C CYS A 104 -8.31 23.53 1.63
N ARG A 105 -8.26 23.21 2.92
CA ARG A 105 -8.54 24.17 4.01
C ARG A 105 -7.53 25.33 4.00
N ARG A 106 -6.25 25.05 3.80
CA ARG A 106 -5.20 26.07 3.71
C ARG A 106 -5.39 27.00 2.51
N ARG A 107 -5.99 26.49 1.43
CA ARG A 107 -6.37 27.26 0.23
C ARG A 107 -7.70 28.01 0.37
N GLY A 108 -8.37 27.90 1.52
CA GLY A 108 -9.67 28.53 1.77
C GLY A 108 -10.87 27.80 1.18
N ASN A 109 -10.70 26.57 0.69
CA ASN A 109 -11.79 25.72 0.18
C ASN A 109 -12.28 24.78 1.28
N GLU A 110 -13.06 25.30 2.21
CA GLU A 110 -13.59 24.53 3.35
C GLU A 110 -14.59 23.46 2.94
N GLU A 111 -15.40 23.71 1.92
CA GLU A 111 -16.38 22.76 1.41
C GLU A 111 -15.69 21.49 0.90
N GLU A 112 -14.64 21.64 0.10
CA GLU A 112 -13.84 20.52 -0.42
C GLU A 112 -13.09 19.82 0.71
N ALA A 113 -12.59 20.56 1.71
CA ALA A 113 -11.92 19.95 2.85
C ALA A 113 -12.84 19.05 3.67
N VAL A 114 -14.06 19.53 3.96
CA VAL A 114 -15.08 18.74 4.68
C VAL A 114 -15.54 17.53 3.86
N TYR A 115 -15.70 17.69 2.55
CA TYR A 115 -16.00 16.57 1.65
C TYR A 115 -14.90 15.51 1.73
N ALA A 116 -13.64 15.92 1.59
CA ALA A 116 -12.51 15.00 1.63
C ALA A 116 -12.40 14.27 2.97
N GLU A 117 -12.56 14.97 4.10
CA GLU A 117 -12.56 14.35 5.42
C GLU A 117 -13.66 13.30 5.58
N LYS A 118 -14.85 13.57 5.06
CA LYS A 118 -15.96 12.62 5.11
C LYS A 118 -15.67 11.36 4.28
N GLU A 119 -15.12 11.50 3.08
CA GLU A 119 -14.80 10.35 2.24
C GLU A 119 -13.64 9.53 2.83
N VAL A 120 -12.63 10.21 3.39
CA VAL A 120 -11.53 9.55 4.14
C VAL A 120 -12.06 8.74 5.31
N GLU A 121 -12.99 9.31 6.09
CA GLU A 121 -13.58 8.58 7.24
C GLU A 121 -14.35 7.34 6.82
N LYS A 122 -15.07 7.38 5.69
CA LYS A 122 -15.77 6.20 5.16
C LYS A 122 -14.79 5.06 4.82
N VAL A 123 -13.67 5.37 4.17
CA VAL A 123 -12.66 4.36 3.83
C VAL A 123 -11.92 3.89 5.08
N TYR A 124 -11.66 4.78 6.04
CA TYR A 124 -11.09 4.40 7.34
C TYR A 124 -11.95 3.33 8.02
N GLN A 125 -13.27 3.56 8.12
CA GLN A 125 -14.21 2.59 8.71
C GLN A 125 -14.27 1.30 7.87
N ALA A 126 -14.25 1.38 6.56
CA ALA A 126 -14.25 0.20 5.69
C ALA A 126 -13.02 -0.69 5.94
N VAL A 127 -11.85 -0.10 6.19
CA VAL A 127 -10.65 -0.89 6.57
C VAL A 127 -10.82 -1.57 7.92
N LEU A 128 -11.41 -0.91 8.91
CA LEU A 128 -11.68 -1.53 10.21
C LEU A 128 -12.69 -2.67 10.10
N ASP A 129 -13.75 -2.48 9.31
CA ASP A 129 -14.85 -3.43 9.19
C ASP A 129 -14.50 -4.65 8.33
N ALA A 130 -13.75 -4.46 7.24
CA ALA A 130 -13.48 -5.49 6.25
C ALA A 130 -11.98 -5.79 6.03
N GLY A 131 -11.09 -4.95 6.50
CA GLY A 131 -9.64 -5.11 6.29
C GLY A 131 -8.90 -5.80 7.43
N TRP A 132 -9.54 -6.11 8.56
CA TRP A 132 -8.89 -6.70 9.72
C TRP A 132 -9.15 -8.21 9.85
N ASP A 133 -8.08 -9.02 9.97
CA ASP A 133 -8.15 -10.49 10.05
C ASP A 133 -7.93 -11.06 11.47
N GLY A 134 -8.08 -10.22 12.50
CA GLY A 134 -7.95 -10.61 13.91
C GLY A 134 -6.57 -10.38 14.52
N GLU A 135 -5.50 -10.52 13.74
CA GLU A 135 -4.11 -10.32 14.18
C GLU A 135 -3.31 -9.36 13.29
N TRP A 136 -3.73 -9.17 12.04
CA TRP A 136 -3.12 -8.26 11.07
C TRP A 136 -4.14 -7.76 10.04
N PHE A 137 -3.77 -6.77 9.21
CA PHE A 137 -4.58 -6.29 8.11
C PHE A 137 -4.43 -7.18 6.88
N LEU A 138 -5.56 -7.50 6.24
CA LEU A 138 -5.60 -8.20 4.95
C LEU A 138 -4.79 -7.45 3.89
N ARG A 139 -4.30 -8.16 2.88
CA ARG A 139 -3.68 -7.54 1.72
C ARG A 139 -4.70 -6.98 0.75
N ALA A 140 -5.70 -7.78 0.42
CA ALA A 140 -6.67 -7.48 -0.62
C ALA A 140 -7.88 -8.43 -0.54
N TYR A 141 -8.88 -8.14 -1.36
CA TYR A 141 -9.88 -9.09 -1.85
C TYR A 141 -9.61 -9.35 -3.33
N ASP A 142 -9.69 -10.59 -3.77
CA ASP A 142 -9.47 -10.96 -5.17
C ASP A 142 -10.73 -10.73 -6.04
N ALA A 143 -10.65 -11.09 -7.34
CA ALA A 143 -11.75 -10.93 -8.28
C ALA A 143 -12.99 -11.80 -7.96
N ALA A 144 -12.85 -12.82 -7.14
CA ALA A 144 -13.95 -13.63 -6.64
C ALA A 144 -14.50 -13.12 -5.29
N GLY A 145 -13.87 -12.10 -4.69
CA GLY A 145 -14.20 -11.59 -3.37
C GLY A 145 -13.58 -12.40 -2.23
N GLU A 146 -12.60 -13.25 -2.53
CA GLU A 146 -11.89 -14.04 -1.54
C GLU A 146 -10.76 -13.21 -0.91
N LYS A 147 -10.47 -13.49 0.37
CA LYS A 147 -9.43 -12.79 1.13
C LYS A 147 -8.03 -13.16 0.64
N VAL A 148 -7.19 -12.16 0.45
CA VAL A 148 -5.74 -12.30 0.20
C VAL A 148 -4.99 -11.74 1.41
N GLY A 149 -3.97 -12.45 1.88
CA GLY A 149 -3.23 -12.04 3.07
C GLY A 149 -3.97 -12.34 4.38
N SER A 150 -4.76 -13.40 4.41
CA SER A 150 -5.51 -13.89 5.57
C SER A 150 -4.82 -15.08 6.21
N LYS A 151 -5.00 -15.25 7.53
CA LYS A 151 -4.63 -16.48 8.24
C LYS A 151 -5.29 -17.74 7.68
N GLU A 152 -6.41 -17.58 6.95
CA GLU A 152 -7.15 -18.67 6.30
C GLU A 152 -6.46 -19.13 5.00
N CYS A 153 -5.57 -18.34 4.40
CA CYS A 153 -4.81 -18.72 3.21
C CYS A 153 -3.83 -19.87 3.53
N GLU A 154 -3.51 -20.69 2.54
CA GLU A 154 -2.48 -21.72 2.67
C GLU A 154 -1.08 -21.10 2.74
N GLU A 155 -0.78 -20.22 1.79
CA GLU A 155 0.46 -19.44 1.64
C GLU A 155 0.12 -17.93 1.54
N GLY A 156 1.09 -17.04 1.65
CA GLY A 156 0.84 -15.60 1.58
C GLY A 156 -0.15 -15.11 2.65
N LYS A 157 -0.02 -15.56 3.89
CA LYS A 157 -0.97 -15.24 4.97
C LYS A 157 -0.89 -13.80 5.45
N ILE A 158 0.30 -13.22 5.43
CA ILE A 158 0.55 -11.85 5.85
C ILE A 158 1.47 -11.14 4.86
N TYR A 159 1.18 -9.88 4.56
CA TYR A 159 1.95 -9.00 3.68
C TYR A 159 2.36 -7.74 4.42
N ILE A 160 3.54 -7.22 4.10
CA ILE A 160 4.14 -6.05 4.76
C ILE A 160 3.36 -4.74 4.48
N GLU A 161 2.84 -4.57 3.24
CA GLU A 161 2.33 -3.31 2.75
C GLU A 161 1.16 -2.77 3.59
N PRO A 162 0.08 -3.55 3.84
CA PRO A 162 -1.03 -3.04 4.64
C PRO A 162 -0.64 -2.83 6.10
N GLN A 163 0.28 -3.63 6.65
CA GLN A 163 0.70 -3.44 8.05
C GLN A 163 1.39 -2.09 8.22
N GLY A 164 2.33 -1.75 7.33
CA GLY A 164 3.01 -0.46 7.37
C GLY A 164 2.04 0.69 7.12
N PHE A 165 1.32 0.68 6.02
CA PHE A 165 0.50 1.83 5.61
C PHE A 165 -0.75 2.07 6.43
N CYS A 166 -1.42 1.03 6.96
CA CYS A 166 -2.53 1.23 7.89
C CYS A 166 -2.06 1.98 9.13
N VAL A 167 -0.92 1.60 9.70
CA VAL A 167 -0.37 2.29 10.88
C VAL A 167 0.11 3.71 10.52
N LEU A 168 0.74 3.92 9.35
CA LEU A 168 1.11 5.25 8.86
C LEU A 168 -0.10 6.18 8.66
N ALA A 169 -1.25 5.60 8.32
CA ALA A 169 -2.54 6.31 8.19
C ALA A 169 -3.26 6.47 9.54
N GLU A 170 -2.67 5.94 10.64
CA GLU A 170 -3.24 5.88 11.98
C GLU A 170 -4.49 5.00 12.08
N ILE A 171 -4.70 4.08 11.11
CA ILE A 171 -5.79 3.12 11.15
C ILE A 171 -5.48 2.06 12.20
N GLY A 172 -6.42 1.84 13.10
CA GLY A 172 -6.30 0.85 14.17
C GLY A 172 -5.40 1.24 15.35
N VAL A 173 -4.86 2.47 15.38
CA VAL A 173 -4.02 2.93 16.50
C VAL A 173 -4.86 3.09 17.76
N LYS A 174 -6.01 3.76 17.66
CA LYS A 174 -6.92 3.98 18.80
C LYS A 174 -7.55 2.67 19.28
N GLU A 175 -7.77 1.74 18.39
CA GLU A 175 -8.39 0.43 18.63
C GLU A 175 -7.38 -0.62 19.13
N GLY A 176 -6.09 -0.29 19.19
CA GLY A 176 -5.03 -1.21 19.58
C GLY A 176 -4.70 -2.28 18.52
N LEU A 177 -5.22 -2.13 17.29
CA LEU A 177 -4.98 -3.06 16.18
C LEU A 177 -3.58 -2.85 15.57
N ALA A 178 -3.10 -1.61 15.54
CA ALA A 178 -1.78 -1.26 15.04
C ALA A 178 -0.66 -2.02 15.78
N GLU A 179 -0.73 -2.06 17.12
CA GLU A 179 0.20 -2.81 17.96
C GLU A 179 0.20 -4.31 17.64
N LYS A 180 -0.98 -4.90 17.45
CA LYS A 180 -1.12 -6.31 17.07
C LYS A 180 -0.53 -6.58 15.68
N ALA A 181 -0.83 -5.72 14.71
CA ALA A 181 -0.30 -5.84 13.35
C ALA A 181 1.23 -5.79 13.34
N LEU A 182 1.84 -4.83 14.04
CA LEU A 182 3.29 -4.71 14.15
C LEU A 182 3.92 -5.88 14.92
N THR A 183 3.23 -6.42 15.93
CA THR A 183 3.65 -7.65 16.61
C THR A 183 3.64 -8.84 15.65
N SER A 184 2.63 -8.95 14.78
CA SER A 184 2.57 -9.99 13.76
C SER A 184 3.69 -9.84 12.72
N VAL A 185 4.01 -8.61 12.30
CA VAL A 185 5.18 -8.33 11.45
C VAL A 185 6.47 -8.83 12.12
N GLN A 186 6.66 -8.50 13.39
CA GLN A 186 7.84 -8.92 14.14
C GLN A 186 7.97 -10.44 14.21
N ASN A 187 6.87 -11.14 14.50
CA ASN A 187 6.89 -12.57 14.74
C ASN A 187 6.96 -13.40 13.44
N ILE A 188 6.44 -12.88 12.33
CA ILE A 188 6.23 -13.66 11.11
C ILE A 188 7.07 -13.16 9.94
N LEU A 189 7.21 -11.84 9.75
CA LEU A 189 7.89 -11.27 8.59
C LEU A 189 9.35 -10.87 8.87
N GLU A 190 9.70 -10.62 10.11
CA GLU A 190 11.03 -10.11 10.43
C GLU A 190 12.10 -11.19 10.42
N THR A 191 13.22 -10.86 9.79
CA THR A 191 14.43 -11.68 9.73
C THR A 191 15.63 -10.91 10.30
N LYS A 192 16.79 -11.55 10.35
CA LYS A 192 18.04 -10.87 10.72
C LYS A 192 18.49 -9.82 9.68
N TYR A 193 17.95 -9.87 8.45
CA TYR A 193 18.36 -9.00 7.34
C TYR A 193 17.32 -7.91 7.01
N GLY A 194 16.18 -7.92 7.64
CA GLY A 194 15.05 -7.02 7.39
C GLY A 194 13.73 -7.75 7.45
N VAL A 195 12.67 -7.08 7.00
CA VAL A 195 11.31 -7.59 6.94
C VAL A 195 11.03 -8.07 5.52
N VAL A 196 10.62 -9.34 5.36
CA VAL A 196 10.22 -9.90 4.06
C VAL A 196 8.84 -9.40 3.65
N LEU A 197 8.57 -9.42 2.34
CA LEU A 197 7.33 -8.86 1.79
C LEU A 197 6.08 -9.63 2.20
N LEU A 198 6.18 -10.95 2.33
CA LEU A 198 5.06 -11.81 2.71
C LEU A 198 5.53 -13.13 3.35
N GLN A 199 4.64 -13.82 4.05
CA GLN A 199 4.88 -15.18 4.60
C GLN A 199 3.57 -15.97 4.71
N PRO A 200 3.61 -17.33 4.59
CA PRO A 200 4.67 -18.09 3.94
C PRO A 200 4.84 -17.72 2.47
N ALA A 201 6.05 -17.89 1.94
CA ALA A 201 6.29 -17.70 0.51
C ALA A 201 5.46 -18.68 -0.32
N TYR A 202 5.07 -18.28 -1.52
CA TYR A 202 4.39 -19.14 -2.47
C TYR A 202 5.35 -20.18 -3.03
N THR A 203 4.89 -21.46 -3.02
CA THR A 203 5.66 -22.61 -3.55
C THR A 203 5.06 -23.18 -4.83
N LYS A 204 3.87 -22.72 -5.21
CA LYS A 204 3.15 -23.11 -6.42
C LYS A 204 2.49 -21.89 -7.06
N TYR A 205 2.16 -21.99 -8.34
CA TYR A 205 1.44 -20.92 -9.04
C TYR A 205 -0.04 -20.88 -8.64
N TYR A 206 -0.52 -19.71 -8.30
CA TYR A 206 -1.92 -19.41 -7.98
C TYR A 206 -2.51 -18.50 -9.05
N LEU A 207 -3.45 -19.03 -9.85
CA LEU A 207 -4.06 -18.31 -10.97
C LEU A 207 -4.72 -17.00 -10.53
N ASN A 208 -5.39 -16.97 -9.37
CA ASN A 208 -6.07 -15.81 -8.83
C ASN A 208 -5.16 -14.75 -8.20
N LEU A 209 -3.87 -15.05 -8.03
CA LEU A 209 -2.87 -14.13 -7.49
C LEU A 209 -1.88 -13.65 -8.56
N GLY A 210 -1.68 -14.47 -9.61
CA GLY A 210 -0.83 -14.14 -10.73
C GLY A 210 0.66 -14.25 -10.45
N GLU A 211 1.43 -13.36 -11.05
CA GLU A 211 2.88 -13.49 -11.21
C GLU A 211 3.65 -13.56 -9.88
N VAL A 212 3.18 -12.92 -8.81
CA VAL A 212 3.81 -13.01 -7.48
C VAL A 212 4.04 -14.45 -7.05
N SER A 213 3.16 -15.37 -7.40
CA SER A 213 3.22 -16.79 -7.06
C SER A 213 4.06 -17.62 -8.03
N SER A 214 4.55 -17.04 -9.13
CA SER A 214 5.45 -17.70 -10.09
C SER A 214 6.92 -17.63 -9.70
N TYR A 215 7.28 -16.65 -8.87
CA TYR A 215 8.67 -16.47 -8.44
C TYR A 215 9.10 -17.51 -7.40
N PRO A 216 10.37 -17.92 -7.40
CA PRO A 216 10.90 -18.77 -6.34
C PRO A 216 10.76 -18.12 -4.96
N PRO A 217 10.54 -18.91 -3.88
CA PRO A 217 10.52 -18.39 -2.52
C PRO A 217 11.77 -17.57 -2.17
N GLY A 218 11.56 -16.37 -1.63
CA GLY A 218 12.63 -15.41 -1.27
C GLY A 218 13.11 -14.55 -2.43
N TYR A 219 12.53 -14.68 -3.62
CA TYR A 219 12.92 -13.89 -4.80
C TYR A 219 11.84 -12.85 -5.15
N LYS A 220 12.29 -11.63 -5.43
CA LYS A 220 11.42 -10.49 -5.77
C LYS A 220 10.27 -10.34 -4.76
N GLU A 221 9.04 -10.17 -5.27
CA GLU A 221 7.84 -9.97 -4.45
C GLU A 221 7.41 -11.22 -3.67
N ASN A 222 7.89 -12.41 -4.05
CA ASN A 222 7.58 -13.64 -3.32
C ASN A 222 8.50 -13.81 -2.10
N ALA A 223 8.23 -13.08 -1.04
CA ALA A 223 8.96 -13.10 0.24
C ALA A 223 10.40 -12.58 0.18
N GLY A 224 10.77 -11.78 -0.83
CA GLY A 224 12.03 -11.04 -0.83
C GLY A 224 12.04 -9.91 0.20
N ILE A 225 13.21 -9.31 0.43
CA ILE A 225 13.38 -8.10 1.27
C ILE A 225 13.60 -6.91 0.33
N PHE A 226 12.69 -5.94 0.37
CA PHE A 226 12.82 -4.71 -0.39
C PHE A 226 13.17 -3.55 0.54
N CYS A 227 14.25 -2.83 0.21
CA CYS A 227 14.73 -1.73 1.03
C CYS A 227 13.74 -0.56 1.14
N HIS A 228 12.84 -0.37 0.18
CA HIS A 228 11.87 0.73 0.23
C HIS A 228 10.59 0.40 1.02
N ASN A 229 10.24 -0.87 1.21
CA ASN A 229 9.10 -1.27 2.04
C ASN A 229 9.43 -1.31 3.54
N ASN A 230 10.67 -1.66 3.87
CA ASN A 230 11.11 -1.78 5.25
C ASN A 230 10.99 -0.46 6.03
N PRO A 231 11.30 0.74 5.46
CA PRO A 231 11.04 2.02 6.10
C PRO A 231 9.58 2.26 6.47
N TRP A 232 8.62 1.68 5.75
CA TRP A 232 7.20 1.81 6.14
C TRP A 232 6.94 1.20 7.52
N ILE A 233 7.53 0.04 7.81
CA ILE A 233 7.41 -0.58 9.14
C ILE A 233 8.20 0.22 10.17
N SER A 234 9.42 0.66 9.84
CA SER A 234 10.23 1.49 10.76
C SER A 234 9.47 2.77 11.16
N ILE A 235 8.84 3.46 10.19
CA ILE A 235 8.03 4.65 10.47
C ILE A 235 6.76 4.27 11.26
N ALA A 236 6.10 3.17 10.91
CA ALA A 236 4.92 2.68 11.64
C ALA A 236 5.23 2.42 13.12
N GLU A 237 6.39 1.82 13.42
CA GLU A 237 6.85 1.64 14.82
C GLU A 237 7.01 3.00 15.54
N THR A 238 7.44 4.06 14.85
CA THR A 238 7.50 5.40 15.47
C THR A 238 6.13 5.99 15.75
N VAL A 239 5.13 5.69 14.91
CA VAL A 239 3.74 6.17 15.11
C VAL A 239 3.15 5.63 16.41
N VAL A 240 3.49 4.38 16.77
CA VAL A 240 3.03 3.75 18.03
C VAL A 240 4.03 3.94 19.19
N GLY A 241 5.07 4.75 19.01
CA GLY A 241 6.01 5.11 20.08
C GLY A 241 7.18 4.14 20.28
N HIS A 242 7.39 3.18 19.39
CA HIS A 242 8.44 2.17 19.50
C HIS A 242 9.76 2.62 18.82
N GLY A 243 10.33 3.76 19.23
CA GLY A 243 11.51 4.35 18.58
C GLY A 243 12.74 3.45 18.52
N ASN A 244 13.01 2.67 19.58
CA ASN A 244 14.14 1.72 19.58
C ASN A 244 13.94 0.61 18.55
N ARG A 245 12.72 0.10 18.45
CA ARG A 245 12.34 -0.91 17.48
C ARG A 245 12.49 -0.40 16.04
N ALA A 246 12.00 0.83 15.80
CA ALA A 246 12.16 1.51 14.51
C ALA A 246 13.63 1.61 14.09
N PHE A 247 14.52 1.96 15.02
CA PHE A 247 15.95 2.04 14.78
C PHE A 247 16.59 0.68 14.50
N ASP A 248 16.18 -0.36 15.22
CA ASP A 248 16.67 -1.72 14.98
C ASP A 248 16.32 -2.22 13.57
N LEU A 249 15.10 -1.95 13.10
CA LEU A 249 14.67 -2.25 11.73
C LEU A 249 15.49 -1.47 10.70
N TYR A 250 15.67 -0.16 10.92
CA TYR A 250 16.50 0.68 10.06
C TYR A 250 17.93 0.12 9.93
N ARG A 251 18.55 -0.29 11.03
CA ARG A 251 19.91 -0.85 11.02
C ARG A 251 20.05 -2.09 10.15
N LYS A 252 19.01 -2.93 10.08
CA LYS A 252 19.04 -4.18 9.29
C LYS A 252 19.18 -3.95 7.79
N ILE A 253 18.64 -2.82 7.29
CA ILE A 253 18.64 -2.50 5.86
C ILE A 253 19.63 -1.40 5.48
N CYS A 254 20.26 -0.74 6.45
CA CYS A 254 21.19 0.34 6.20
C CYS A 254 22.59 -0.22 5.86
N PRO A 255 23.14 0.07 4.67
CA PRO A 255 24.44 -0.44 4.25
C PRO A 255 25.58 -0.13 5.23
N ALA A 256 25.52 0.99 5.94
CA ALA A 256 26.53 1.39 6.92
C ALA A 256 26.68 0.42 8.11
N TYR A 257 25.68 -0.42 8.35
CA TYR A 257 25.70 -1.42 9.43
C TYR A 257 25.92 -2.85 8.94
N ILE A 258 26.18 -3.05 7.64
CA ILE A 258 26.44 -4.37 7.06
C ILE A 258 27.95 -4.58 7.01
N GLU A 259 28.45 -5.51 7.82
CA GLU A 259 29.89 -5.82 7.92
C GLU A 259 30.37 -6.80 6.83
N ALA A 260 29.47 -7.50 6.15
CA ALA A 260 29.81 -8.49 5.14
C ALA A 260 30.24 -7.85 3.80
N VAL A 261 31.35 -8.28 3.25
CA VAL A 261 31.94 -7.73 2.00
C VAL A 261 31.15 -8.09 0.73
N SER A 262 30.14 -8.95 0.82
CA SER A 262 29.31 -9.39 -0.31
C SER A 262 28.51 -8.28 -0.99
N TYR A 263 28.38 -7.12 -0.38
CA TYR A 263 27.68 -5.97 -0.94
C TYR A 263 28.40 -5.26 -2.08
N THR A 264 29.66 -5.56 -2.34
CA THR A 264 30.39 -4.99 -3.50
C THR A 264 29.83 -5.42 -4.85
N HIS A 265 28.86 -6.32 -4.86
CA HIS A 265 28.17 -6.80 -6.04
C HIS A 265 26.72 -6.30 -6.14
N LEU A 266 26.29 -5.40 -5.27
CA LEU A 266 24.99 -4.75 -5.29
C LEU A 266 25.01 -3.48 -6.17
N THR A 267 25.46 -3.62 -7.41
CA THR A 267 25.34 -2.58 -8.44
C THR A 267 24.34 -3.01 -9.48
#